data_8e7cba0e5c48151e1b4fcd2751df4646
#
_entry.id   8e7cba0e5c48151e1b4fcd2751df4646
#
_cell.length_a   1.000
_cell.length_b   1.000
_cell.length_c   1.000
_cell.angle_alpha   90.00
_cell.angle_beta   90.00
_cell.angle_gamma   90.00
#
_symmetry.space_group_name_H-M   'P 1'
#
loop_
_entity.id
_entity.type
_entity.pdbx_description
1 polymer ?
#
loop_
_entity_poly.entity_id
_entity_poly.type
_entity_poly.pdbx_seq_one_letter_code
_entity_poly.pdbx_strand_id
1 'polypeptide(L)'
;MEVQARSVKVTILADNTAKAPYVEEHGFSAFLDIETPEGPYRILFDTGRGALFANAPIAGVNPFEADAVVLSHGHYDHTDALAQFLEKQRE
;
A
#
# COMPACT_ATOMS: atom_id res chain seq x y z
N MET A 1 5.41 -10.78 -22.26
CA MET A 1 3.94 -10.85 -22.16
C MET A 1 3.43 -9.50 -21.68
N GLU A 2 2.51 -8.91 -22.42
CA GLU A 2 1.92 -7.65 -22.02
C GLU A 2 0.70 -7.88 -21.14
N VAL A 3 0.63 -7.17 -20.02
CA VAL A 3 -0.57 -7.11 -19.19
C VAL A 3 -1.21 -5.76 -19.41
N GLN A 4 -2.43 -5.77 -19.94
CA GLN A 4 -3.19 -4.55 -20.15
C GLN A 4 -4.08 -4.28 -18.94
N ALA A 5 -3.81 -3.19 -18.24
CA ALA A 5 -4.68 -2.74 -17.17
C ALA A 5 -5.92 -2.07 -17.77
N ARG A 6 -7.11 -2.46 -17.31
CA ARG A 6 -8.38 -1.81 -17.66
C ARG A 6 -8.61 -0.57 -16.81
N SER A 7 -8.20 -0.63 -15.55
CA SER A 7 -8.29 0.48 -14.62
C SER A 7 -7.27 0.31 -13.51
N VAL A 8 -6.84 1.42 -12.92
CA VAL A 8 -5.95 1.42 -11.76
C VAL A 8 -6.54 2.39 -10.74
N LYS A 9 -6.78 1.90 -9.53
CA LYS A 9 -7.15 2.75 -8.39
C LYS A 9 -5.96 2.84 -7.48
N VAL A 10 -5.49 4.05 -7.20
CA VAL A 10 -4.37 4.30 -6.28
C VAL A 10 -4.93 4.90 -5.00
N THR A 11 -4.64 4.26 -3.86
CA THR A 11 -5.01 4.75 -2.54
C THR A 11 -3.72 5.05 -1.78
N ILE A 12 -3.51 6.31 -1.41
CA ILE A 12 -2.35 6.70 -0.61
C ILE A 12 -2.63 6.33 0.85
N LEU A 13 -1.78 5.49 1.43
CA LEU A 13 -1.97 4.98 2.80
C LEU A 13 -1.04 5.65 3.81
N ALA A 14 0.04 6.29 3.37
CA ALA A 14 0.95 7.05 4.22
C ALA A 14 1.59 8.16 3.41
N ASP A 15 1.62 9.36 3.97
CA ASP A 15 2.25 10.52 3.36
C ASP A 15 2.58 11.54 4.46
N ASN A 16 3.41 12.52 4.13
CA ASN A 16 3.86 13.56 5.05
C ASN A 16 2.73 14.51 5.46
N THR A 17 1.66 14.58 4.68
CA THR A 17 0.48 15.39 5.00
C THR A 17 -0.78 14.55 4.85
N ALA A 18 -1.74 14.79 5.72
CA ALA A 18 -3.03 14.11 5.65
C ALA A 18 -4.11 15.00 6.28
N LYS A 19 -5.34 14.81 5.81
CA LYS A 19 -6.52 15.43 6.45
C LYS A 19 -7.15 14.42 7.39
N ALA A 20 -7.66 14.89 8.52
CA ALA A 20 -8.42 14.03 9.43
C ALA A 20 -9.56 13.34 8.66
N PRO A 21 -9.88 12.06 8.93
CA PRO A 21 -9.39 11.25 10.06
C PRO A 21 -8.06 10.50 9.78
N TYR A 22 -7.41 10.74 8.65
CA TYR A 22 -6.18 10.04 8.29
C TYR A 22 -5.00 10.51 9.15
N VAL A 23 -4.07 9.60 9.41
CA VAL A 23 -2.85 9.86 10.17
C VAL A 23 -1.71 10.16 9.20
N GLU A 24 -1.01 11.27 9.43
CA GLU A 24 0.19 11.60 8.66
C GLU A 24 1.44 11.00 9.30
N GLU A 25 2.48 10.79 8.49
CA GLU A 25 3.78 10.37 8.98
C GLU A 25 4.86 10.80 7.99
N HIS A 26 6.11 10.86 8.45
CA HIS A 26 7.25 11.01 7.54
C HIS A 26 7.51 9.64 6.88
N GLY A 27 6.84 9.39 5.77
CA GLY A 27 6.92 8.13 5.06
C GLY A 27 5.93 8.07 3.91
N PHE A 28 5.98 7.00 3.13
CA PHE A 28 5.10 6.83 1.99
C PHE A 28 4.64 5.38 1.85
N SER A 29 3.36 5.20 1.55
CA SER A 29 2.79 3.91 1.18
C SER A 29 1.56 4.15 0.29
N ALA A 30 1.44 3.36 -0.76
CA ALA A 30 0.30 3.42 -1.67
C ALA A 30 -0.19 2.02 -1.99
N PHE A 31 -1.50 1.85 -2.07
CA PHE A 31 -2.12 0.59 -2.47
C PHE A 31 -2.71 0.75 -3.86
N LEU A 32 -2.28 -0.10 -4.78
CA LEU A 32 -2.72 -0.09 -6.17
C LEU A 32 -3.65 -1.27 -6.41
N ASP A 33 -4.87 -0.97 -6.82
CA ASP A 33 -5.86 -1.98 -7.19
C ASP A 33 -6.02 -1.92 -8.71
N ILE A 34 -5.51 -2.95 -9.40
CA ILE A 34 -5.40 -2.97 -10.85
C ILE A 34 -6.35 -4.02 -11.40
N GLU A 35 -7.28 -3.60 -12.26
CA GLU A 35 -8.15 -4.52 -12.97
C GLU A 35 -7.50 -4.96 -14.27
N THR A 36 -7.39 -6.27 -14.47
CA THR A 36 -6.84 -6.85 -15.70
C THR A 36 -7.86 -7.82 -16.29
N PRO A 37 -7.68 -8.23 -17.58
CA PRO A 37 -8.56 -9.25 -18.16
C PRO A 37 -8.57 -10.59 -17.42
N GLU A 38 -7.50 -10.90 -16.67
CA GLU A 38 -7.40 -12.11 -15.86
C GLU A 38 -7.90 -11.92 -14.42
N GLY A 39 -8.41 -10.72 -14.10
CA GLY A 39 -8.90 -10.39 -12.77
C GLY A 39 -8.07 -9.31 -12.08
N PRO A 40 -8.35 -9.04 -10.80
CA PRO A 40 -7.64 -8.00 -10.07
C PRO A 40 -6.22 -8.41 -9.74
N TYR A 41 -5.30 -7.44 -9.77
CA TYR A 41 -3.93 -7.59 -9.30
C TYR A 41 -3.62 -6.40 -8.38
N ARG A 42 -3.19 -6.69 -7.16
CA ARG A 42 -3.01 -5.66 -6.14
C ARG A 42 -1.56 -5.57 -5.71
N ILE A 43 -1.07 -4.33 -5.60
CA ILE A 43 0.31 -4.04 -5.23
C ILE A 43 0.31 -3.08 -4.05
N LEU A 44 1.09 -3.41 -3.01
CA LEU A 44 1.46 -2.45 -1.99
C LEU A 44 2.80 -1.85 -2.39
N PHE A 45 2.82 -0.55 -2.68
CA PHE A 45 4.01 0.18 -3.09
C PHE A 45 4.54 0.96 -1.89
N ASP A 46 5.70 0.58 -1.40
CA ASP A 46 6.32 1.06 -0.16
C ASP A 46 5.42 0.81 1.05
N THR A 47 5.99 0.71 2.23
CA THR A 47 5.24 0.41 3.45
C THR A 47 5.20 1.58 4.42
N GLY A 48 6.00 2.62 4.20
CA GLY A 48 6.12 3.69 5.18
C GLY A 48 6.57 3.17 6.52
N ARG A 49 6.13 3.84 7.59
CA ARG A 49 6.54 3.56 8.96
C ARG A 49 5.43 3.01 9.84
N GLY A 50 4.24 2.79 9.27
CA GLY A 50 3.13 2.16 10.00
C GLY A 50 1.80 2.89 9.93
N ALA A 51 1.74 4.12 9.42
CA ALA A 51 0.46 4.82 9.27
C ALA A 51 -0.52 4.07 8.39
N LEU A 52 -0.02 3.23 7.48
CA LEU A 52 -0.88 2.42 6.61
C LEU A 52 -1.84 1.53 7.42
N PHE A 53 -1.41 1.03 8.59
CA PHE A 53 -2.26 0.16 9.41
C PHE A 53 -3.48 0.90 9.98
N ALA A 54 -3.32 2.18 10.31
CA ALA A 54 -4.41 3.02 10.77
C ALA A 54 -5.26 3.53 9.60
N ASN A 55 -4.63 3.88 8.49
CA ASN A 55 -5.29 4.55 7.38
C ASN A 55 -6.05 3.60 6.44
N ALA A 56 -5.59 2.36 6.28
CA ALA A 56 -6.22 1.42 5.36
C ALA A 56 -7.70 1.15 5.70
N PRO A 57 -8.08 0.86 6.97
CA PRO A 57 -9.49 0.69 7.30
C PRO A 57 -10.32 1.94 7.03
N ILE A 58 -9.77 3.13 7.28
CA ILE A 58 -10.47 4.39 7.03
C ILE A 58 -10.73 4.56 5.54
N ALA A 59 -9.76 4.21 4.70
CA ALA A 59 -9.88 4.29 3.25
C ALA A 59 -10.73 3.17 2.66
N GLY A 60 -11.07 2.15 3.45
CA GLY A 60 -11.87 1.02 2.97
C GLY A 60 -11.09 0.04 2.11
N VAL A 61 -9.78 -0.04 2.26
CA VAL A 61 -8.94 -1.00 1.53
C VAL A 61 -8.27 -1.96 2.49
N ASN A 62 -7.94 -3.16 1.99
CA ASN A 62 -7.21 -4.17 2.75
C ASN A 62 -5.86 -4.44 2.07
N PRO A 63 -4.77 -3.80 2.55
CA PRO A 63 -3.46 -3.96 1.91
C PRO A 63 -2.90 -5.38 2.06
N PHE A 64 -3.43 -6.19 3.00
CA PHE A 64 -3.00 -7.59 3.16
C PHE A 64 -3.46 -8.48 2.01
N GLU A 65 -4.37 -8.00 1.15
CA GLU A 65 -4.74 -8.68 -0.08
C GLU A 65 -3.76 -8.42 -1.23
N ALA A 66 -2.67 -7.69 -0.99
CA ALA A 66 -1.67 -7.42 -2.02
C ALA A 66 -1.06 -8.72 -2.56
N ASP A 67 -0.97 -8.81 -3.87
CA ASP A 67 -0.29 -9.91 -4.56
C ASP A 67 1.22 -9.71 -4.56
N ALA A 68 1.67 -8.48 -4.47
CA ALA A 68 3.08 -8.13 -4.43
C ALA A 68 3.31 -6.89 -3.59
N VAL A 69 4.49 -6.81 -2.98
CA VAL A 69 5.00 -5.61 -2.32
C VAL A 69 6.18 -5.12 -3.14
N VAL A 70 6.13 -3.87 -3.57
CA VAL A 70 7.18 -3.24 -4.37
C VAL A 70 7.80 -2.11 -3.55
N LEU A 71 9.12 -2.10 -3.44
CA LEU A 71 9.84 -1.07 -2.71
C LEU A 71 10.57 -0.17 -3.70
N SER A 72 10.39 1.14 -3.57
CA SER A 72 11.03 2.11 -4.46
C SER A 72 12.53 2.22 -4.17
N HIS A 73 12.90 2.15 -2.90
CA HIS A 73 14.29 2.23 -2.43
C HIS A 73 14.35 1.82 -0.96
N GLY A 74 15.55 1.70 -0.40
CA GLY A 74 15.76 1.15 0.95
C GLY A 74 15.71 2.13 2.11
N HIS A 75 15.26 3.38 1.91
CA HIS A 75 15.18 4.36 3.00
C HIS A 75 14.09 3.98 4.01
N TYR A 76 14.35 4.21 5.29
CA TYR A 76 13.46 3.76 6.37
C TYR A 76 12.04 4.30 6.27
N ASP A 77 11.87 5.52 5.77
CA ASP A 77 10.56 6.16 5.63
C ASP A 77 9.67 5.50 4.57
N HIS A 78 10.24 4.58 3.76
CA HIS A 78 9.52 3.79 2.77
C HIS A 78 9.45 2.30 3.11
N THR A 79 10.28 1.80 4.04
CA THR A 79 10.45 0.36 4.27
C THR A 79 10.29 -0.06 5.73
N ASP A 80 10.15 0.88 6.66
CA ASP A 80 10.22 0.61 8.10
C ASP A 80 9.16 -0.39 8.56
N ALA A 81 7.97 -0.36 7.96
CA ALA A 81 6.86 -1.24 8.34
C ALA A 81 6.84 -2.57 7.56
N LEU A 82 7.84 -2.84 6.69
CA LEU A 82 7.80 -4.02 5.83
C LEU A 82 7.72 -5.33 6.62
N ALA A 83 8.58 -5.51 7.62
CA ALA A 83 8.61 -6.75 8.40
C ALA A 83 7.28 -6.95 9.13
N GLN A 84 6.76 -5.91 9.76
CA GLN A 84 5.48 -5.96 10.46
C GLN A 84 4.34 -6.27 9.49
N PHE A 85 4.34 -5.67 8.31
CA PHE A 85 3.33 -5.93 7.29
C PHE A 85 3.34 -7.40 6.84
N LEU A 86 4.52 -7.93 6.51
CA LEU A 86 4.64 -9.31 6.05
C LEU A 86 4.22 -10.29 7.13
N GLU A 87 4.54 -10.02 8.38
CA GLU A 87 4.14 -10.87 9.51
C GLU A 87 2.62 -10.89 9.66
N LYS A 88 1.97 -9.71 9.58
CA LYS A 88 0.51 -9.62 9.65
C LYS A 88 -0.18 -10.29 8.47
N GLN A 89 0.42 -10.20 7.28
CA GLN A 89 -0.14 -10.82 6.07
C GLN A 89 -0.19 -12.34 6.17
N ARG A 90 0.72 -12.93 6.93
CA ARG A 90 0.80 -14.39 7.10
C ARG A 90 -0.28 -14.96 8.03
N GLU A 91 -0.93 -14.14 8.81
CA GLU A 91 -1.98 -14.55 9.75
C GLU A 91 -3.27 -14.98 9.06
#